data_1b7ad54522231c67c17ee9704ccb9e0b
#
_entry.id   1b7ad54522231c67c17ee9704ccb9e0b
#
_cell.length_a   1.000
_cell.length_b   1.000
_cell.length_c   1.000
_cell.angle_alpha   90.00
_cell.angle_beta   90.00
_cell.angle_gamma   90.00
#
_symmetry.space_group_name_H-M   'P 1'
#
loop_
_entity.id
_entity.type
_entity.pdbx_description
1 polymer ?
#
loop_
_entity_poly.entity_id
_entity_poly.type
_entity_poly.pdbx_seq_one_letter_code
_entity_poly.pdbx_strand_id
1 'polypeptide(L)'
;IPWSWEFLTGQSWLGIDPSRLYVTVFAGDEAVAKDDESVRLWQEQFSSSGVPSVEGERIVALGREDNWWGPVGETGPCGPDTEMFYDTGTAPCGTQCRAGCGCGCGKYLEIWNDVFMEFSMQADGSCQRLPRPNVDTGLGMARMLAVLNGVESVYDIDVLKPLIDCLASLSTRDHASIAVSFRIVADHVTSACHIIADGVAPANTERGYVLRRLIRRSLVHARKL
;
A
#
# COMPACT_ATOMS: atom_id res chain seq x y z
N ILE A 1 0.69 -0.13 -16.53
CA ILE A 1 1.24 -1.49 -16.28
C ILE A 1 2.63 -1.63 -16.89
N PRO A 2 2.89 -1.48 -18.21
CA PRO A 2 4.24 -1.67 -18.74
C PRO A 2 5.29 -0.73 -18.14
N TRP A 3 4.96 0.53 -17.88
CA TRP A 3 5.89 1.48 -17.27
C TRP A 3 6.16 1.18 -15.80
N SER A 4 5.13 0.78 -15.05
CA SER A 4 5.29 0.36 -13.65
C SER A 4 6.16 -0.89 -13.57
N TRP A 5 5.96 -1.86 -14.48
CA TRP A 5 6.79 -3.04 -14.59
C TRP A 5 8.25 -2.71 -14.93
N GLU A 6 8.47 -1.88 -15.95
CA GLU A 6 9.82 -1.44 -16.35
C GLU A 6 10.54 -0.77 -15.17
N PHE A 7 9.85 0.12 -14.46
CA PHE A 7 10.42 0.83 -13.32
C PHE A 7 10.75 -0.13 -12.17
N LEU A 8 9.87 -1.09 -11.86
CA LEU A 8 10.13 -2.06 -10.81
C LEU A 8 11.28 -3.02 -11.15
N THR A 9 11.31 -3.57 -12.38
CA THR A 9 12.16 -4.70 -12.72
C THR A 9 13.40 -4.32 -13.52
N GLY A 10 13.40 -3.16 -14.18
CA GLY A 10 14.50 -2.70 -15.01
C GLY A 10 15.79 -2.50 -14.21
N GLN A 11 16.91 -3.03 -14.72
CA GLN A 11 18.23 -2.95 -14.07
C GLN A 11 18.75 -1.50 -13.94
N SER A 12 18.26 -0.60 -14.80
CA SER A 12 18.57 0.84 -14.72
C SER A 12 17.67 1.59 -13.72
N TRP A 13 16.68 0.92 -13.15
CA TRP A 13 15.69 1.42 -12.23
C TRP A 13 15.82 0.69 -10.88
N LEU A 14 14.74 0.08 -10.40
CA LEU A 14 14.74 -0.55 -9.07
C LEU A 14 15.30 -1.99 -9.07
N GLY A 15 15.36 -2.66 -10.23
CA GLY A 15 15.98 -3.98 -10.40
C GLY A 15 15.37 -5.09 -9.54
N ILE A 16 14.09 -4.98 -9.18
CA ILE A 16 13.40 -6.00 -8.39
C ILE A 16 13.27 -7.28 -9.23
N ASP A 17 13.56 -8.42 -8.63
CA ASP A 17 13.38 -9.73 -9.25
C ASP A 17 11.89 -9.96 -9.61
N PRO A 18 11.55 -10.10 -10.92
CA PRO A 18 10.18 -10.34 -11.36
C PRO A 18 9.51 -11.56 -10.69
N SER A 19 10.29 -12.56 -10.30
CA SER A 19 9.79 -13.76 -9.63
C SER A 19 9.20 -13.50 -8.25
N ARG A 20 9.57 -12.36 -7.65
CA ARG A 20 9.07 -11.90 -6.34
C ARG A 20 7.80 -11.06 -6.45
N LEU A 21 7.35 -10.70 -7.66
CA LEU A 21 6.20 -9.85 -7.88
C LEU A 21 4.92 -10.67 -8.06
N TYR A 22 3.85 -10.18 -7.46
CA TYR A 22 2.47 -10.64 -7.57
C TYR A 22 1.58 -9.44 -7.78
N VAL A 23 0.43 -9.62 -8.43
CA VAL A 23 -0.48 -8.51 -8.72
C VAL A 23 -1.92 -8.91 -8.45
N THR A 24 -2.74 -7.89 -8.15
CA THR A 24 -4.18 -8.03 -8.10
C THR A 24 -4.82 -7.22 -9.21
N VAL A 25 -6.02 -7.59 -9.62
CA VAL A 25 -6.83 -6.91 -10.64
C VAL A 25 -8.29 -6.93 -10.24
N PHE A 26 -9.09 -6.03 -10.75
CA PHE A 26 -10.52 -5.98 -10.47
C PHE A 26 -11.26 -7.20 -11.08
N ALA A 27 -11.99 -7.93 -10.24
CA ALA A 27 -12.74 -9.12 -10.63
C ALA A 27 -14.03 -8.83 -11.39
N GLY A 28 -14.45 -7.56 -11.44
CA GLY A 28 -15.77 -7.19 -11.93
C GLY A 28 -16.87 -7.30 -10.87
N ASP A 29 -17.99 -6.66 -11.15
CA ASP A 29 -19.23 -6.74 -10.39
C ASP A 29 -20.45 -6.60 -11.32
N GLU A 30 -21.65 -6.39 -10.77
CA GLU A 30 -22.87 -6.23 -11.54
C GLU A 30 -22.86 -4.97 -12.45
N ALA A 31 -22.11 -3.95 -12.09
CA ALA A 31 -22.06 -2.65 -12.77
C ALA A 31 -20.89 -2.53 -13.76
N VAL A 32 -19.76 -3.15 -13.46
CA VAL A 32 -18.51 -3.03 -14.24
C VAL A 32 -17.88 -4.40 -14.44
N ALA A 33 -17.56 -4.71 -15.69
CA ALA A 33 -16.95 -5.98 -16.06
C ALA A 33 -15.54 -6.14 -15.42
N LYS A 34 -15.08 -7.38 -15.32
CA LYS A 34 -13.72 -7.72 -14.92
C LYS A 34 -12.70 -7.02 -15.81
N ASP A 35 -11.58 -6.62 -15.23
CA ASP A 35 -10.47 -5.99 -15.96
C ASP A 35 -9.57 -7.04 -16.64
N ASP A 36 -10.09 -7.64 -17.70
CA ASP A 36 -9.35 -8.62 -18.51
C ASP A 36 -8.19 -7.97 -19.28
N GLU A 37 -8.21 -6.66 -19.51
CA GLU A 37 -7.11 -5.93 -20.15
C GLU A 37 -5.89 -5.92 -19.23
N SER A 38 -6.05 -5.61 -17.97
CA SER A 38 -4.96 -5.66 -16.99
C SER A 38 -4.43 -7.07 -16.80
N VAL A 39 -5.30 -8.10 -16.76
CA VAL A 39 -4.85 -9.52 -16.73
C VAL A 39 -3.93 -9.82 -17.90
N ARG A 40 -4.35 -9.49 -19.13
CA ARG A 40 -3.55 -9.73 -20.35
C ARG A 40 -2.21 -8.98 -20.32
N LEU A 41 -2.23 -7.71 -19.95
CA LEU A 41 -1.01 -6.90 -19.87
C LEU A 41 -0.02 -7.44 -18.83
N TRP A 42 -0.50 -7.87 -17.67
CA TRP A 42 0.35 -8.50 -16.65
C TRP A 42 0.93 -9.83 -17.13
N GLN A 43 0.13 -10.67 -17.79
CA GLN A 43 0.60 -11.92 -18.37
C GLN A 43 1.73 -11.68 -19.40
N GLU A 44 1.60 -10.64 -20.23
CA GLU A 44 2.65 -10.24 -21.17
C GLU A 44 3.94 -9.81 -20.45
N GLN A 45 3.85 -9.00 -19.38
CA GLN A 45 5.02 -8.55 -18.63
C GLN A 45 5.72 -9.73 -17.92
N PHE A 46 4.99 -10.57 -17.22
CA PHE A 46 5.58 -11.74 -16.57
C PHE A 46 6.21 -12.70 -17.59
N SER A 47 5.50 -12.98 -18.69
CA SER A 47 5.98 -13.86 -19.75
C SER A 47 7.28 -13.35 -20.40
N SER A 48 7.37 -12.04 -20.66
CA SER A 48 8.58 -11.41 -21.21
C SER A 48 9.80 -11.56 -20.29
N SER A 49 9.57 -11.74 -19.00
CA SER A 49 10.62 -11.97 -18.00
C SER A 49 10.81 -13.45 -17.66
N GLY A 50 10.16 -14.37 -18.37
CA GLY A 50 10.26 -15.80 -18.15
C GLY A 50 9.60 -16.29 -16.85
N VAL A 51 8.70 -15.50 -16.25
CA VAL A 51 8.02 -15.84 -15.00
C VAL A 51 6.63 -16.38 -15.32
N PRO A 52 6.27 -17.58 -14.83
CA PRO A 52 4.91 -18.10 -14.97
C PRO A 52 3.89 -17.18 -14.28
N SER A 53 2.79 -16.88 -14.97
CA SER A 53 1.75 -15.98 -14.49
C SER A 53 0.35 -16.61 -14.62
N VAL A 54 0.09 -17.58 -13.75
CA VAL A 54 -1.22 -18.24 -13.69
C VAL A 54 -2.20 -17.31 -12.99
N GLU A 55 -3.36 -17.08 -13.62
CA GLU A 55 -4.48 -16.37 -12.98
C GLU A 55 -5.02 -17.20 -11.81
N GLY A 56 -5.31 -16.52 -10.69
CA GLY A 56 -5.66 -17.14 -9.41
C GLY A 56 -4.47 -17.43 -8.50
N GLU A 57 -3.24 -17.41 -9.03
CA GLU A 57 -2.01 -17.61 -8.25
C GLU A 57 -1.17 -16.32 -8.19
N ARG A 58 -0.62 -15.90 -9.32
CA ARG A 58 0.26 -14.71 -9.42
C ARG A 58 -0.49 -13.44 -9.81
N ILE A 59 -1.56 -13.59 -10.59
CA ILE A 59 -2.51 -12.53 -10.93
C ILE A 59 -3.83 -12.89 -10.25
N VAL A 60 -4.20 -12.17 -9.20
CA VAL A 60 -5.38 -12.48 -8.38
C VAL A 60 -6.48 -11.48 -8.67
N ALA A 61 -7.65 -11.97 -9.08
CA ALA A 61 -8.83 -11.12 -9.27
C ALA A 61 -9.57 -10.94 -7.94
N LEU A 62 -9.79 -9.69 -7.51
CA LEU A 62 -10.45 -9.33 -6.26
C LEU A 62 -11.61 -8.36 -6.51
N GLY A 63 -12.49 -8.27 -5.55
CA GLY A 63 -13.69 -7.46 -5.64
C GLY A 63 -13.44 -5.95 -5.48
N ARG A 64 -14.53 -5.21 -5.46
CA ARG A 64 -14.52 -3.74 -5.33
C ARG A 64 -13.90 -3.24 -4.03
N GLU A 65 -13.91 -4.03 -2.98
CA GLU A 65 -13.32 -3.64 -1.69
C GLU A 65 -11.78 -3.57 -1.75
N ASP A 66 -11.17 -4.32 -2.67
CA ASP A 66 -9.72 -4.46 -2.78
C ASP A 66 -9.16 -3.81 -4.06
N ASN A 67 -9.84 -3.94 -5.21
CA ASN A 67 -9.34 -3.46 -6.51
C ASN A 67 -10.28 -2.45 -7.18
N TRP A 68 -10.77 -1.49 -6.41
CA TRP A 68 -11.49 -0.32 -6.90
C TRP A 68 -11.13 0.92 -6.09
N TRP A 69 -10.70 1.97 -6.75
CA TRP A 69 -10.36 3.21 -6.08
C TRP A 69 -11.38 4.32 -6.38
N GLY A 70 -11.70 5.09 -5.34
CA GLY A 70 -12.59 6.24 -5.44
C GLY A 70 -14.09 5.90 -5.44
N PRO A 71 -14.93 6.96 -5.44
CA PRO A 71 -14.52 8.36 -5.37
C PRO A 71 -14.00 8.78 -4.00
N VAL A 72 -13.22 9.87 -3.97
CA VAL A 72 -12.88 10.55 -2.70
C VAL A 72 -14.07 11.39 -2.28
N GLY A 73 -14.92 10.84 -1.40
CA GLY A 73 -16.19 11.40 -1.02
C GLY A 73 -17.37 10.64 -1.63
N GLU A 74 -18.53 11.28 -1.78
CA GLU A 74 -19.74 10.60 -2.24
C GLU A 74 -19.82 10.49 -3.79
N THR A 75 -19.20 11.42 -4.50
CA THR A 75 -19.21 11.48 -5.97
C THR A 75 -17.85 11.85 -6.52
N GLY A 76 -17.58 11.50 -7.78
CA GLY A 76 -16.35 11.88 -8.46
C GLY A 76 -15.65 10.75 -9.21
N PRO A 77 -14.44 11.01 -9.73
CA PRO A 77 -13.68 10.02 -10.48
C PRO A 77 -13.40 8.77 -9.66
N CYS A 78 -13.52 7.62 -10.31
CA CYS A 78 -13.28 6.31 -9.73
C CYS A 78 -12.97 5.29 -10.84
N GLY A 79 -12.51 4.12 -10.47
CA GLY A 79 -12.26 3.06 -11.43
C GLY A 79 -11.58 1.85 -10.84
N PRO A 80 -11.44 0.78 -11.64
CA PRO A 80 -10.67 -0.38 -11.25
C PRO A 80 -9.21 -0.01 -11.03
N ASP A 81 -8.55 -0.77 -10.18
CA ASP A 81 -7.13 -0.64 -9.96
C ASP A 81 -6.42 -2.00 -10.01
N THR A 82 -5.11 -1.94 -10.05
CA THR A 82 -4.23 -3.08 -9.97
C THR A 82 -3.11 -2.80 -8.99
N GLU A 83 -3.01 -3.63 -7.97
CA GLU A 83 -1.98 -3.50 -6.95
C GLU A 83 -0.82 -4.44 -7.23
N MET A 84 0.39 -3.99 -6.93
CA MET A 84 1.62 -4.74 -7.05
C MET A 84 2.15 -5.11 -5.68
N PHE A 85 2.38 -6.40 -5.47
CA PHE A 85 2.85 -6.98 -4.22
C PHE A 85 4.24 -7.58 -4.39
N TYR A 86 5.06 -7.42 -3.37
CA TYR A 86 6.36 -8.07 -3.24
C TYR A 86 6.28 -9.24 -2.28
N ASP A 87 6.73 -10.42 -2.72
CA ASP A 87 6.89 -11.59 -1.85
C ASP A 87 8.15 -11.43 -0.99
N THR A 88 7.98 -11.19 0.29
CA THR A 88 9.07 -10.97 1.25
C THR A 88 9.89 -12.23 1.55
N GLY A 89 9.39 -13.40 1.13
CA GLY A 89 9.96 -14.70 1.50
C GLY A 89 9.46 -15.26 2.82
N THR A 90 8.62 -14.51 3.55
CA THR A 90 7.94 -15.02 4.76
C THR A 90 7.07 -16.22 4.41
N ALA A 91 7.04 -17.22 5.30
CA ALA A 91 6.20 -18.39 5.09
C ALA A 91 4.70 -18.00 5.05
N PRO A 92 3.90 -18.68 4.20
CA PRO A 92 2.46 -18.42 4.14
C PRO A 92 1.80 -18.79 5.47
N CYS A 93 0.83 -18.00 5.92
CA CYS A 93 0.10 -18.24 7.17
C CYS A 93 -1.01 -19.31 7.04
N GLY A 94 -1.26 -19.82 5.85
CA GLY A 94 -2.26 -20.86 5.56
C GLY A 94 -2.48 -21.03 4.07
N THR A 95 -3.42 -21.92 3.70
CA THR A 95 -3.72 -22.28 2.31
C THR A 95 -4.36 -21.14 1.50
N GLN A 96 -4.94 -20.15 2.17
CA GLN A 96 -5.56 -18.97 1.55
C GLN A 96 -4.61 -17.77 1.46
N CYS A 97 -3.35 -17.94 1.86
CA CYS A 97 -2.35 -16.87 1.83
C CYS A 97 -1.94 -16.58 0.38
N ARG A 98 -2.36 -15.43 -0.12
CA ARG A 98 -2.06 -14.94 -1.48
C ARG A 98 -1.98 -13.40 -1.47
N ALA A 99 -1.51 -12.80 -2.56
CA ALA A 99 -1.54 -11.36 -2.72
C ALA A 99 -2.98 -10.83 -2.57
N GLY A 100 -3.15 -9.73 -1.86
CA GLY A 100 -4.45 -9.12 -1.59
C GLY A 100 -5.37 -9.87 -0.62
N CYS A 101 -4.93 -10.95 0.04
CA CYS A 101 -5.80 -11.71 0.97
C CYS A 101 -6.08 -11.01 2.32
N GLY A 102 -5.46 -9.87 2.59
CA GLY A 102 -5.66 -9.12 3.84
C GLY A 102 -5.20 -9.81 5.12
N CYS A 103 -4.51 -10.96 5.04
CA CYS A 103 -4.15 -11.76 6.21
C CYS A 103 -3.10 -11.10 7.14
N GLY A 104 -2.40 -10.07 6.68
CA GLY A 104 -1.42 -9.32 7.47
C GLY A 104 -0.19 -10.11 7.95
N CYS A 105 0.08 -11.30 7.38
CA CYS A 105 1.20 -12.15 7.80
C CYS A 105 2.58 -11.65 7.34
N GLY A 106 2.62 -10.62 6.49
CA GLY A 106 3.84 -10.03 5.98
C GLY A 106 4.45 -10.75 4.78
N LYS A 107 3.84 -11.83 4.26
CA LYS A 107 4.36 -12.53 3.07
C LYS A 107 4.28 -11.65 1.82
N TYR A 108 3.12 -11.08 1.57
CA TYR A 108 2.89 -10.19 0.43
C TYR A 108 2.77 -8.75 0.91
N LEU A 109 3.74 -7.94 0.56
CA LEU A 109 3.77 -6.52 0.87
C LEU A 109 3.31 -5.74 -0.37
N GLU A 110 2.17 -5.07 -0.29
CA GLU A 110 1.74 -4.13 -1.33
C GLU A 110 2.75 -2.99 -1.42
N ILE A 111 3.30 -2.76 -2.61
CA ILE A 111 4.33 -1.76 -2.87
C ILE A 111 3.86 -0.63 -3.78
N TRP A 112 2.92 -0.89 -4.67
CA TRP A 112 2.44 0.07 -5.65
C TRP A 112 1.00 -0.24 -6.08
N ASN A 113 0.25 0.80 -6.48
CA ASN A 113 -1.09 0.71 -7.04
C ASN A 113 -1.21 1.60 -8.28
N ASP A 114 -1.68 1.06 -9.40
CA ASP A 114 -2.07 1.79 -10.61
C ASP A 114 -3.60 1.83 -10.69
N VAL A 115 -4.17 3.04 -10.72
CA VAL A 115 -5.61 3.26 -10.74
C VAL A 115 -6.06 3.71 -12.13
N PHE A 116 -7.00 3.00 -12.72
CA PHE A 116 -7.58 3.33 -14.03
C PHE A 116 -8.92 4.06 -13.83
N MET A 117 -8.85 5.38 -13.70
CA MET A 117 -10.04 6.23 -13.54
C MET A 117 -10.83 6.33 -14.84
N GLU A 118 -11.70 5.36 -15.07
CA GLU A 118 -12.55 5.29 -16.25
C GLU A 118 -13.96 5.82 -16.00
N PHE A 119 -14.36 5.98 -14.73
CA PHE A 119 -15.72 6.27 -14.34
C PHE A 119 -15.82 7.50 -13.45
N SER A 120 -17.03 8.04 -13.35
CA SER A 120 -17.44 9.00 -12.34
C SER A 120 -18.64 8.46 -11.60
N MET A 121 -18.51 8.31 -10.28
CA MET A 121 -19.61 7.97 -9.38
C MET A 121 -20.58 9.13 -9.28
N GLN A 122 -21.85 8.86 -9.50
CA GLN A 122 -22.94 9.83 -9.41
C GLN A 122 -23.59 9.79 -8.01
N ALA A 123 -24.39 10.81 -7.68
CA ALA A 123 -25.08 10.89 -6.38
C ALA A 123 -26.10 9.76 -6.14
N ASP A 124 -26.58 9.11 -7.19
CA ASP A 124 -27.47 7.94 -7.12
C ASP A 124 -26.70 6.61 -7.00
N GLY A 125 -25.36 6.64 -6.90
CA GLY A 125 -24.50 5.47 -6.84
C GLY A 125 -24.18 4.83 -8.19
N SER A 126 -24.68 5.37 -9.31
CA SER A 126 -24.33 4.86 -10.63
C SER A 126 -22.94 5.30 -11.07
N CYS A 127 -22.26 4.44 -11.85
CA CYS A 127 -20.97 4.75 -12.47
C CYS A 127 -21.18 5.14 -13.93
N GLN A 128 -20.78 6.35 -14.30
CA GLN A 128 -20.80 6.82 -15.69
C GLN A 128 -19.37 6.85 -16.24
N ARG A 129 -19.16 6.38 -17.48
CA ARG A 129 -17.84 6.46 -18.11
C ARG A 129 -17.39 7.90 -18.28
N LEU A 130 -16.13 8.18 -17.92
CA LEU A 130 -15.51 9.46 -18.18
C LEU A 130 -15.30 9.66 -19.69
N PRO A 131 -15.50 10.86 -20.22
CA PRO A 131 -15.20 11.19 -21.62
C PRO A 131 -13.71 10.99 -21.96
N ARG A 132 -12.85 11.15 -20.97
CA ARG A 132 -11.42 10.94 -21.06
C ARG A 132 -10.99 10.15 -19.81
N PRO A 133 -10.59 8.89 -19.96
CA PRO A 133 -10.01 8.13 -18.85
C PRO A 133 -8.67 8.73 -18.42
N ASN A 134 -8.33 8.53 -17.16
CA ASN A 134 -7.08 8.96 -16.55
C ASN A 134 -6.44 7.78 -15.83
N VAL A 135 -5.13 7.88 -15.61
CA VAL A 135 -4.40 6.96 -14.74
C VAL A 135 -3.87 7.75 -13.56
N ASP A 136 -4.12 7.26 -12.36
CA ASP A 136 -3.46 7.71 -11.15
C ASP A 136 -2.57 6.59 -10.63
N THR A 137 -1.57 6.91 -9.83
CA THR A 137 -0.66 5.90 -9.32
C THR A 137 -0.12 6.28 -7.94
N GLY A 138 0.03 5.31 -7.06
CA GLY A 138 0.54 5.49 -5.72
C GLY A 138 1.56 4.44 -5.34
N LEU A 139 2.83 4.84 -5.20
CA LEU A 139 3.91 3.98 -4.72
C LEU A 139 4.18 4.24 -3.25
N GLY A 140 4.18 3.19 -2.44
CA GLY A 140 4.52 3.27 -1.02
C GLY A 140 6.02 3.44 -0.79
N MET A 141 6.52 4.69 -0.72
CA MET A 141 7.95 4.97 -0.60
C MET A 141 8.62 4.20 0.54
N ALA A 142 8.05 4.20 1.74
CA ALA A 142 8.63 3.48 2.88
C ALA A 142 8.63 1.96 2.68
N ARG A 143 7.58 1.41 2.06
CA ARG A 143 7.49 -0.01 1.73
C ARG A 143 8.53 -0.37 0.66
N MET A 144 8.67 0.45 -0.36
CA MET A 144 9.68 0.26 -1.41
C MET A 144 11.11 0.33 -0.86
N LEU A 145 11.40 1.29 0.01
CA LEU A 145 12.70 1.38 0.67
C LEU A 145 12.99 0.14 1.53
N ALA A 146 11.98 -0.41 2.22
CA ALA A 146 12.17 -1.65 2.97
C ALA A 146 12.54 -2.82 2.05
N VAL A 147 11.89 -2.95 0.90
CA VAL A 147 12.21 -3.96 -0.12
C VAL A 147 13.63 -3.78 -0.66
N LEU A 148 14.00 -2.58 -1.07
CA LEU A 148 15.31 -2.29 -1.67
C LEU A 148 16.46 -2.44 -0.67
N ASN A 149 16.24 -2.11 0.60
CA ASN A 149 17.22 -2.27 1.67
C ASN A 149 17.26 -3.71 2.23
N GLY A 150 16.34 -4.58 1.82
CA GLY A 150 16.26 -5.95 2.31
C GLY A 150 15.94 -6.05 3.80
N VAL A 151 15.17 -5.08 4.35
CA VAL A 151 14.78 -5.08 5.77
C VAL A 151 13.34 -5.57 5.93
N GLU A 152 13.05 -6.20 7.08
CA GLU A 152 11.74 -6.82 7.34
C GLU A 152 10.63 -5.81 7.68
N SER A 153 11.02 -4.62 8.14
CA SER A 153 10.06 -3.61 8.60
C SER A 153 10.37 -2.25 8.00
N VAL A 154 9.32 -1.49 7.67
CA VAL A 154 9.45 -0.08 7.29
C VAL A 154 10.08 0.78 8.38
N TYR A 155 10.07 0.33 9.63
CA TYR A 155 10.71 1.03 10.74
C TYR A 155 12.23 0.82 10.80
N ASP A 156 12.78 -0.09 9.98
CA ASP A 156 14.22 -0.35 9.89
C ASP A 156 14.90 0.37 8.71
N ILE A 157 14.11 1.13 7.91
CA ILE A 157 14.68 1.99 6.87
C ILE A 157 15.39 3.19 7.48
N ASP A 158 16.34 3.76 6.73
CA ASP A 158 17.19 4.88 7.15
C ASP A 158 16.44 6.14 7.61
N VAL A 159 15.22 6.35 7.11
CA VAL A 159 14.36 7.49 7.48
C VAL A 159 13.70 7.30 8.86
N LEU A 160 13.28 6.09 9.22
CA LEU A 160 12.53 5.81 10.45
C LEU A 160 13.38 5.18 11.54
N LYS A 161 14.40 4.42 11.19
CA LYS A 161 15.28 3.77 12.16
C LYS A 161 15.92 4.73 13.16
N PRO A 162 16.42 5.93 12.80
CA PRO A 162 16.97 6.87 13.76
C PRO A 162 15.97 7.29 14.85
N LEU A 163 14.68 7.37 14.51
CA LEU A 163 13.63 7.66 15.50
C LEU A 163 13.43 6.49 16.46
N ILE A 164 13.43 5.27 15.95
CA ILE A 164 13.35 4.06 16.77
C ILE A 164 14.56 3.98 17.69
N ASP A 165 15.77 4.21 17.19
CA ASP A 165 17.01 4.18 17.97
C ASP A 165 17.03 5.28 19.06
N CYS A 166 16.56 6.48 18.74
CA CYS A 166 16.38 7.54 19.71
C CYS A 166 15.38 7.17 20.81
N LEU A 167 14.23 6.63 20.47
CA LEU A 167 13.26 6.13 21.43
C LEU A 167 13.83 5.01 22.30
N ALA A 168 14.58 4.09 21.70
CA ALA A 168 15.24 3.00 22.43
C ALA A 168 16.25 3.53 23.44
N SER A 169 17.01 4.58 23.10
CA SER A 169 17.97 5.20 24.03
C SER A 169 17.30 5.89 25.24
N LEU A 170 16.05 6.30 25.10
CA LEU A 170 15.27 6.95 26.15
C LEU A 170 14.42 5.94 26.97
N SER A 171 14.24 4.73 26.45
CA SER A 171 13.43 3.68 27.09
C SER A 171 14.24 2.94 28.15
N THR A 172 13.54 2.56 29.22
CA THR A 172 14.06 1.64 30.24
C THR A 172 13.70 0.17 29.96
N ARG A 173 12.95 -0.09 28.89
CA ARG A 173 12.44 -1.40 28.54
C ARG A 173 13.09 -1.95 27.29
N ASP A 174 13.15 -3.28 27.21
CA ASP A 174 13.63 -3.97 26.02
C ASP A 174 12.72 -3.71 24.82
N HIS A 175 13.33 -3.29 23.71
CA HIS A 175 12.64 -2.94 22.46
C HIS A 175 11.78 -4.10 21.94
N ALA A 176 12.30 -5.34 21.96
CA ALA A 176 11.61 -6.51 21.41
C ALA A 176 10.27 -6.77 22.14
N SER A 177 10.23 -6.54 23.46
CA SER A 177 9.04 -6.79 24.28
C SER A 177 7.88 -5.80 24.02
N ILE A 178 8.18 -4.61 23.49
CA ILE A 178 7.21 -3.54 23.28
C ILE A 178 7.33 -2.84 21.91
N ALA A 179 7.84 -3.56 20.92
CA ALA A 179 8.11 -3.05 19.56
C ALA A 179 6.91 -2.27 18.94
N VAL A 180 5.69 -2.74 19.19
CA VAL A 180 4.48 -2.07 18.72
C VAL A 180 4.36 -0.64 19.29
N SER A 181 4.76 -0.42 20.55
CA SER A 181 4.71 0.93 21.14
C SER A 181 5.76 1.85 20.52
N PHE A 182 6.97 1.37 20.26
CA PHE A 182 8.00 2.12 19.53
C PHE A 182 7.52 2.54 18.15
N ARG A 183 6.96 1.60 17.38
CA ARG A 183 6.43 1.85 16.04
C ARG A 183 5.31 2.89 16.04
N ILE A 184 4.35 2.77 16.97
CA ILE A 184 3.25 3.74 17.10
C ILE A 184 3.78 5.14 17.45
N VAL A 185 4.74 5.26 18.36
CA VAL A 185 5.31 6.58 18.71
C VAL A 185 6.04 7.17 17.51
N ALA A 186 6.92 6.42 16.85
CA ALA A 186 7.66 6.90 15.69
C ALA A 186 6.73 7.33 14.55
N ASP A 187 5.77 6.51 14.17
CA ASP A 187 4.79 6.77 13.13
C ASP A 187 3.94 8.01 13.42
N HIS A 188 3.36 8.07 14.61
CA HIS A 188 2.44 9.14 14.97
C HIS A 188 3.14 10.48 15.21
N VAL A 189 4.37 10.48 15.74
CA VAL A 189 5.16 11.71 15.90
C VAL A 189 5.56 12.24 14.53
N THR A 190 6.04 11.37 13.63
CA THR A 190 6.39 11.77 12.26
C THR A 190 5.18 12.38 11.55
N SER A 191 4.04 11.67 11.55
CA SER A 191 2.80 12.16 10.94
C SER A 191 2.33 13.48 11.57
N ALA A 192 2.39 13.61 12.89
CA ALA A 192 1.99 14.82 13.59
C ALA A 192 2.89 16.01 13.20
N CYS A 193 4.21 15.82 13.07
CA CYS A 193 5.14 16.86 12.65
C CYS A 193 4.80 17.37 11.23
N HIS A 194 4.53 16.47 10.28
CA HIS A 194 4.13 16.87 8.94
C HIS A 194 2.81 17.64 8.92
N ILE A 195 1.79 17.14 9.64
CA ILE A 195 0.48 17.80 9.72
C ILE A 195 0.61 19.20 10.33
N ILE A 196 1.46 19.37 11.35
CA ILE A 196 1.73 20.69 11.96
C ILE A 196 2.48 21.59 10.97
N ALA A 197 3.46 21.07 10.25
CA ALA A 197 4.20 21.82 9.24
C ALA A 197 3.27 22.35 8.12
N ASP A 198 2.22 21.60 7.78
CA ASP A 198 1.16 22.02 6.86
C ASP A 198 0.16 23.03 7.47
N GLY A 199 0.44 23.54 8.68
CA GLY A 199 -0.33 24.59 9.32
C GLY A 199 -1.57 24.13 10.09
N VAL A 200 -1.74 22.82 10.33
CA VAL A 200 -2.87 22.31 11.10
C VAL A 200 -2.57 22.34 12.60
N ALA A 201 -3.45 22.96 13.39
CA ALA A 201 -3.40 22.93 14.84
C ALA A 201 -4.30 21.83 15.42
N PRO A 202 -3.95 21.24 16.59
CA PRO A 202 -4.81 20.27 17.26
C PRO A 202 -6.17 20.87 17.63
N ALA A 203 -7.27 20.20 17.28
CA ALA A 203 -8.63 20.66 17.54
C ALA A 203 -9.57 19.50 17.95
N ASN A 204 -10.86 19.82 18.13
CA ASN A 204 -11.87 18.83 18.47
C ASN A 204 -12.61 18.26 17.25
N THR A 205 -12.43 18.86 16.08
CA THR A 205 -13.13 18.52 14.83
C THR A 205 -12.14 18.42 13.66
N GLU A 206 -12.56 17.80 12.58
CA GLU A 206 -11.88 17.75 11.28
C GLU A 206 -10.40 17.32 11.37
N ARG A 207 -9.54 17.93 10.55
CA ARG A 207 -8.09 17.61 10.48
C ARG A 207 -7.39 17.80 11.82
N GLY A 208 -7.78 18.84 12.58
CA GLY A 208 -7.21 19.11 13.89
C GLY A 208 -7.54 18.03 14.92
N TYR A 209 -8.69 17.36 14.82
CA TYR A 209 -9.03 16.21 15.65
C TYR A 209 -8.14 15.00 15.34
N VAL A 210 -7.84 14.75 14.07
CA VAL A 210 -6.92 13.68 13.66
C VAL A 210 -5.54 13.91 14.30
N LEU A 211 -4.99 15.11 14.15
CA LEU A 211 -3.71 15.50 14.75
C LEU A 211 -3.72 15.32 16.28
N ARG A 212 -4.76 15.82 16.95
CA ARG A 212 -4.90 15.66 18.39
C ARG A 212 -4.93 14.20 18.81
N ARG A 213 -5.61 13.34 18.05
CA ARG A 213 -5.69 11.89 18.31
C ARG A 213 -4.33 11.20 18.15
N LEU A 214 -3.56 11.54 17.11
CA LEU A 214 -2.19 11.05 16.90
C LEU A 214 -1.29 11.40 18.08
N ILE A 215 -1.27 12.67 18.48
CA ILE A 215 -0.45 13.14 19.63
C ILE A 215 -0.85 12.40 20.92
N ARG A 216 -2.14 12.31 21.22
CA ARG A 216 -2.60 11.61 22.44
C ARG A 216 -2.24 10.13 22.44
N ARG A 217 -2.38 9.45 21.29
CA ARG A 217 -2.02 8.03 21.17
C ARG A 217 -0.52 7.82 21.31
N SER A 218 0.31 8.71 20.73
CA SER A 218 1.76 8.69 20.95
C SER A 218 2.11 8.77 22.42
N LEU A 219 1.51 9.72 23.16
CA LEU A 219 1.75 9.89 24.60
C LEU A 219 1.36 8.66 25.43
N VAL A 220 0.24 8.01 25.09
CA VAL A 220 -0.19 6.76 25.74
C VAL A 220 0.84 5.65 25.55
N HIS A 221 1.39 5.53 24.33
CA HIS A 221 2.40 4.52 24.04
C HIS A 221 3.78 4.90 24.56
N ALA A 222 4.16 6.17 24.54
CA ALA A 222 5.41 6.66 25.12
C ALA A 222 5.52 6.38 26.63
N ARG A 223 4.41 6.36 27.36
CA ARG A 223 4.38 5.98 28.80
C ARG A 223 4.66 4.49 29.04
N LYS A 224 4.66 3.67 28.00
CA LYS A 224 4.97 2.23 28.10
C LYS A 224 6.45 1.96 27.82
N LEU A 225 7.15 2.93 27.24
CA LEU A 225 8.59 2.88 26.96
C LEU A 225 9.41 3.19 28.20
#